data_89df5809aa653f9ec565976cb10c3d9d
#
_entry.id   89df5809aa653f9ec565976cb10c3d9d
#
_cell.length_a   1.000
_cell.length_b   1.000
_cell.length_c   1.000
_cell.angle_alpha   90.00
_cell.angle_beta   90.00
_cell.angle_gamma   90.00
#
_symmetry.space_group_name_H-M   'P 1'
#
loop_
_entity.id
_entity.type
_entity.pdbx_description
1 polymer ?
#
loop_
_entity_poly.entity_id
_entity_poly.type
_entity_poly.pdbx_seq_one_letter_code
_entity_poly.pdbx_strand_id
1 'polypeptide(L)'
;MFIGREKELSALEGLYRSDKFEFVVIYGRRRVGKTALINHFIDDKKSIYFMGVESNEKQNLENLSRSIMEYSNDMPEDTYFASYQAALEYVFKISEKERVILTIDEYPYVARASKSLASTLQLLIDKYKDTSRLMLILCGS
;
A
#
# COMPACT_ATOMS: atom_id res chain seq x y z
N MET A 1 14.15 3.86 16.25
CA MET A 1 15.54 4.11 15.91
C MET A 1 15.93 3.31 14.68
N PHE A 2 16.64 3.93 13.72
CA PHE A 2 16.92 3.33 12.43
C PHE A 2 18.40 3.10 12.14
N ILE A 3 19.15 2.87 13.18
CA ILE A 3 20.57 2.56 13.02
C ILE A 3 20.69 1.28 12.22
N GLY A 4 21.43 1.33 11.10
CA GLY A 4 21.59 0.19 10.22
C GLY A 4 20.54 0.07 9.11
N ARG A 5 19.60 1.03 9.04
CA ARG A 5 18.55 1.05 8.00
C ARG A 5 18.72 2.18 6.99
N GLU A 6 19.82 2.88 7.03
CA GLU A 6 20.06 4.03 6.15
C GLU A 6 20.06 3.64 4.67
N LYS A 7 20.61 2.47 4.36
CA LYS A 7 20.64 1.97 2.98
C LYS A 7 19.24 1.71 2.44
N GLU A 8 18.41 1.08 3.26
CA GLU A 8 17.03 0.76 2.89
C GLU A 8 16.21 2.04 2.74
N LEU A 9 16.37 2.98 3.65
CA LEU A 9 15.69 4.28 3.55
C LEU A 9 16.13 5.03 2.31
N SER A 10 17.42 5.03 2.02
CA SER A 10 17.96 5.70 0.83
C SER A 10 17.40 5.07 -0.44
N ALA A 11 17.30 3.75 -0.50
CA ALA A 11 16.73 3.05 -1.65
C ALA A 11 15.25 3.42 -1.83
N LEU A 12 14.47 3.43 -0.76
CA LEU A 12 13.07 3.82 -0.82
C LEU A 12 12.90 5.27 -1.26
N GLU A 13 13.73 6.18 -0.74
CA GLU A 13 13.70 7.58 -1.14
C GLU A 13 14.02 7.75 -2.63
N GLY A 14 14.99 7.00 -3.14
CA GLY A 14 15.33 7.04 -4.56
C GLY A 14 14.16 6.63 -5.44
N LEU A 15 13.46 5.57 -5.06
CA LEU A 15 12.27 5.12 -5.79
C LEU A 15 11.14 6.14 -5.68
N TYR A 16 10.96 6.74 -4.52
CA TYR A 16 9.94 7.76 -4.33
C TYR A 16 10.17 8.96 -5.25
N ARG A 17 11.42 9.39 -5.37
CA ARG A 17 11.77 10.55 -6.20
C ARG A 17 11.62 10.32 -7.70
N SER A 18 11.49 9.07 -8.14
CA SER A 18 11.27 8.78 -9.56
C SER A 18 9.98 9.42 -10.07
N ASP A 19 9.03 9.66 -9.17
CA ASP A 19 7.71 10.23 -9.46
C ASP A 19 6.94 9.47 -10.54
N LYS A 20 7.16 8.17 -10.60
CA LYS A 20 6.46 7.26 -11.50
C LYS A 20 6.04 6.03 -10.71
N PHE A 21 5.26 5.15 -11.33
CA PHE A 21 4.85 3.92 -10.65
C PHE A 21 6.08 3.12 -10.22
N GLU A 22 6.08 2.74 -8.94
CA GLU A 22 7.11 1.84 -8.39
C GLU A 22 6.42 0.76 -7.58
N PHE A 23 6.96 -0.44 -7.67
CA PHE A 23 6.45 -1.59 -6.93
C PHE A 23 7.57 -2.15 -6.08
N VAL A 24 7.37 -2.18 -4.77
CA VAL A 24 8.39 -2.59 -3.81
C VAL A 24 7.83 -3.70 -2.95
N VAL A 25 8.62 -4.74 -2.74
CA VAL A 25 8.27 -5.83 -1.84
C VAL A 25 9.34 -5.90 -0.75
N ILE A 26 8.91 -5.84 0.50
CA ILE A 26 9.80 -5.89 1.64
C ILE A 26 9.53 -7.16 2.43
N TYR A 27 10.49 -8.07 2.43
CA TYR A 27 10.40 -9.31 3.18
C TYR A 27 11.37 -9.31 4.35
N GLY A 28 11.07 -10.12 5.33
CA GLY A 28 11.95 -10.34 6.45
C GLY A 28 11.20 -10.98 7.59
N ARG A 29 11.94 -11.43 8.58
CA ARG A 29 11.36 -12.03 9.77
C ARG A 29 10.61 -10.96 10.56
N ARG A 30 9.62 -11.39 11.33
CA ARG A 30 8.99 -10.52 12.30
C ARG A 30 10.07 -9.94 13.23
N ARG A 31 9.84 -8.72 13.69
CA ARG A 31 10.71 -8.02 14.64
C ARG A 31 12.06 -7.59 14.07
N VAL A 32 12.20 -7.56 12.76
CA VAL A 32 13.41 -6.96 12.15
C VAL A 32 13.21 -5.49 11.80
N GLY A 33 12.12 -4.88 12.25
CA GLY A 33 11.91 -3.46 12.08
C GLY A 33 11.31 -3.04 10.74
N LYS A 34 10.67 -3.93 10.00
CA LYS A 34 10.06 -3.59 8.72
C LYS A 34 8.99 -2.52 8.85
N THR A 35 8.05 -2.72 9.77
CA THR A 35 6.97 -1.76 10.00
C THR A 35 7.52 -0.42 10.46
N ALA A 36 8.52 -0.43 11.33
CA ALA A 36 9.16 0.79 11.79
C ALA A 36 9.86 1.51 10.65
N LEU A 37 10.52 0.77 9.76
CA LEU A 37 11.18 1.34 8.59
C LEU A 37 10.16 2.04 7.69
N ILE A 38 9.05 1.37 7.40
CA ILE A 38 8.00 1.92 6.56
C ILE A 38 7.39 3.16 7.20
N ASN A 39 7.04 3.09 8.47
CA ASN A 39 6.44 4.22 9.18
C ASN A 39 7.35 5.44 9.18
N HIS A 40 8.65 5.22 9.34
CA HIS A 40 9.61 6.32 9.27
C HIS A 40 9.67 6.91 7.86
N PHE A 41 9.68 6.05 6.85
CA PHE A 41 9.77 6.48 5.46
C PHE A 41 8.55 7.31 5.03
N ILE A 42 7.33 6.89 5.41
CA ILE A 42 6.10 7.54 4.96
C ILE A 42 5.69 8.73 5.81
N ASP A 43 6.35 8.98 6.92
CA ASP A 43 5.93 9.97 7.93
C ASP A 43 5.72 11.37 7.36
N ASP A 44 6.53 11.79 6.40
CA ASP A 44 6.46 13.12 5.79
C ASP A 44 5.89 13.10 4.37
N LYS A 45 5.18 12.03 4.00
CA LYS A 45 4.71 11.84 2.63
C LYS A 45 3.21 11.56 2.59
N LYS A 46 2.57 11.86 1.45
CA LYS A 46 1.18 11.48 1.22
C LYS A 46 1.12 9.96 1.07
N SER A 47 0.46 9.32 1.99
CA SER A 47 0.44 7.86 2.01
C SER A 47 -0.86 7.30 2.57
N ILE A 48 -1.17 6.10 2.11
CA ILE A 48 -2.24 5.26 2.65
C ILE A 48 -1.55 4.05 3.24
N TYR A 49 -1.76 3.81 4.53
CA TYR A 49 -1.18 2.65 5.20
C TYR A 49 -2.30 1.71 5.64
N PHE A 50 -2.20 0.47 5.21
CA PHE A 50 -3.17 -0.56 5.54
C PHE A 50 -2.41 -1.77 6.07
N MET A 51 -2.79 -2.25 7.25
CA MET A 51 -2.22 -3.46 7.83
C MET A 51 -3.22 -4.60 7.71
N GLY A 52 -2.83 -5.68 7.05
CA GLY A 52 -3.63 -6.88 6.97
C GLY A 52 -3.73 -7.56 8.34
N VAL A 53 -4.88 -8.18 8.61
CA VAL A 53 -5.08 -8.92 9.83
C VAL A 53 -5.46 -10.35 9.50
N GLU A 54 -5.19 -11.26 10.40
CA GLU A 54 -5.56 -12.66 10.24
C GLU A 54 -7.06 -12.80 10.48
N SER A 55 -7.82 -12.52 9.42
CA SER A 55 -9.26 -12.48 9.46
C SER A 55 -9.79 -12.81 8.05
N ASN A 56 -11.05 -12.54 7.79
CA ASN A 56 -11.66 -12.82 6.49
C ASN A 56 -11.49 -11.67 5.51
N GLU A 57 -11.89 -11.91 4.26
CA GLU A 57 -11.80 -10.92 3.19
C GLU A 57 -12.58 -9.65 3.51
N LYS A 58 -13.78 -9.80 4.05
CA LYS A 58 -14.65 -8.67 4.37
C LYS A 58 -13.99 -7.71 5.36
N GLN A 59 -13.41 -8.24 6.43
CA GLN A 59 -12.77 -7.41 7.45
C GLN A 59 -11.57 -6.67 6.89
N ASN A 60 -10.75 -7.36 6.10
CA ASN A 60 -9.58 -6.74 5.49
C ASN A 60 -9.98 -5.67 4.47
N LEU A 61 -11.04 -5.92 3.70
CA LEU A 61 -11.53 -4.92 2.74
C LEU A 61 -12.11 -3.69 3.45
N GLU A 62 -12.81 -3.89 4.55
CA GLU A 62 -13.31 -2.78 5.35
C GLU A 62 -12.16 -1.93 5.92
N ASN A 63 -11.10 -2.60 6.38
CA ASN A 63 -9.92 -1.91 6.92
C ASN A 63 -9.21 -1.10 5.84
N LEU A 64 -9.07 -1.67 4.65
CA LEU A 64 -8.48 -0.97 3.50
C LEU A 64 -9.34 0.24 3.11
N SER A 65 -10.66 0.05 3.04
CA SER A 65 -11.58 1.13 2.69
C SER A 65 -11.45 2.29 3.69
N ARG A 66 -11.36 1.97 4.97
CA ARG A 66 -11.21 2.99 6.01
C ARG A 66 -9.89 3.76 5.84
N SER A 67 -8.80 3.06 5.53
CA SER A 67 -7.50 3.71 5.31
C SER A 67 -7.56 4.67 4.12
N ILE A 68 -8.24 4.27 3.05
CA ILE A 68 -8.41 5.12 1.87
C ILE A 68 -9.26 6.36 2.21
N MET A 69 -10.31 6.17 2.98
CA MET A 69 -11.18 7.27 3.39
C MET A 69 -10.45 8.29 4.27
N GLU A 70 -9.61 7.81 5.18
CA GLU A 70 -8.80 8.70 6.02
C GLU A 70 -7.87 9.57 5.19
N TYR A 71 -7.38 9.03 4.09
CA TYR A 71 -6.53 9.79 3.18
C TYR A 71 -7.32 10.79 2.34
N SER A 72 -8.49 10.40 1.87
CA SER A 72 -9.24 11.15 0.83
C SER A 72 -10.23 12.07 1.49
N ASN A 73 -10.46 12.58 2.38
CA ASN A 73 -11.43 13.50 3.00
C ASN A 73 -12.68 13.85 2.18
N ASP A 74 -12.74 13.44 0.91
CA ASP A 74 -13.85 13.77 0.01
C ASP A 74 -14.96 12.73 0.00
N MET A 75 -14.78 11.63 0.72
CA MET A 75 -15.74 10.53 0.74
C MET A 75 -16.64 10.63 1.97
N PRO A 76 -17.92 10.26 1.86
CA PRO A 76 -18.80 10.20 3.03
C PRO A 76 -18.27 9.22 4.06
N GLU A 77 -18.54 9.51 5.34
CA GLU A 77 -18.19 8.58 6.40
C GLU A 77 -18.85 7.22 6.14
N ASP A 78 -18.19 6.16 6.59
CA ASP A 78 -18.67 4.78 6.44
C ASP A 78 -18.79 4.31 5.00
N THR A 79 -18.05 4.93 4.08
CA THR A 79 -17.96 4.43 2.72
C THR A 79 -17.07 3.19 2.70
N TYR A 80 -17.56 2.11 2.11
CA TYR A 80 -16.78 0.89 1.92
C TYR A 80 -16.83 0.50 0.46
N PHE A 81 -15.69 0.08 -0.07
CA PHE A 81 -15.65 -0.40 -1.44
C PHE A 81 -16.25 -1.81 -1.52
N ALA A 82 -16.87 -2.12 -2.65
CA ALA A 82 -17.51 -3.41 -2.85
C ALA A 82 -16.51 -4.54 -3.07
N SER A 83 -15.30 -4.23 -3.51
CA SER A 83 -14.27 -5.22 -3.83
C SER A 83 -12.88 -4.62 -3.68
N TYR A 84 -11.87 -5.50 -3.59
CA TYR A 84 -10.48 -5.05 -3.63
C TYR A 84 -10.18 -4.34 -4.94
N GLN A 85 -10.74 -4.83 -6.06
CA GLN A 85 -10.51 -4.18 -7.34
C GLN A 85 -11.00 -2.73 -7.32
N ALA A 86 -12.19 -2.48 -6.81
CA ALA A 86 -12.74 -1.12 -6.73
C ALA A 86 -11.88 -0.23 -5.81
N ALA A 87 -11.48 -0.75 -4.66
CA ALA A 87 -10.68 0.00 -3.70
C ALA A 87 -9.30 0.35 -4.26
N LEU A 88 -8.62 -0.64 -4.81
CA LEU A 88 -7.27 -0.45 -5.33
C LEU A 88 -7.29 0.40 -6.60
N GLU A 89 -8.28 0.21 -7.46
CA GLU A 89 -8.39 1.02 -8.67
C GLU A 89 -8.58 2.50 -8.33
N TYR A 90 -9.33 2.80 -7.29
CA TYR A 90 -9.47 4.16 -6.81
C TYR A 90 -8.11 4.76 -6.46
N VAL A 91 -7.26 4.00 -5.76
CA VAL A 91 -5.93 4.46 -5.38
C VAL A 91 -5.04 4.68 -6.61
N PHE A 92 -5.08 3.76 -7.59
CA PHE A 92 -4.33 3.94 -8.82
C PHE A 92 -4.77 5.20 -9.57
N LYS A 93 -6.08 5.48 -9.59
CA LYS A 93 -6.60 6.66 -10.28
C LYS A 93 -6.20 7.98 -9.63
N ILE A 94 -6.31 8.08 -8.31
CA ILE A 94 -5.90 9.31 -7.63
C ILE A 94 -4.40 9.54 -7.79
N SER A 95 -3.64 8.46 -7.92
CA SER A 95 -2.19 8.54 -8.10
C SER A 95 -1.78 8.96 -9.50
N GLU A 96 -2.70 9.06 -10.44
CA GLU A 96 -2.40 9.65 -11.73
C GLU A 96 -2.19 11.16 -11.61
N LYS A 97 -2.79 11.77 -10.60
CA LYS A 97 -2.73 13.22 -10.39
C LYS A 97 -1.72 13.64 -9.32
N GLU A 98 -1.31 12.72 -8.47
CA GLU A 98 -0.38 13.04 -7.39
C GLU A 98 0.43 11.83 -6.99
N ARG A 99 1.61 12.08 -6.41
CA ARG A 99 2.46 11.00 -5.88
C ARG A 99 1.87 10.51 -4.57
N VAL A 100 1.48 9.24 -4.52
CA VAL A 100 0.90 8.62 -3.34
C VAL A 100 1.62 7.30 -3.06
N ILE A 101 1.82 6.99 -1.79
CA ILE A 101 2.34 5.69 -1.37
C ILE A 101 1.16 4.89 -0.84
N LEU A 102 1.01 3.65 -1.30
CA LEU A 102 0.11 2.70 -0.67
C LEU A 102 0.95 1.57 -0.09
N THR A 103 0.87 1.37 1.21
CA THR A 103 1.54 0.26 1.89
C THR A 103 0.49 -0.75 2.33
N ILE A 104 0.71 -2.00 1.94
CA ILE A 104 -0.06 -3.13 2.47
C ILE A 104 0.89 -3.93 3.34
N ASP A 105 0.84 -3.66 4.65
CA ASP A 105 1.65 -4.37 5.62
C ASP A 105 0.96 -5.66 6.01
N GLU A 106 1.72 -6.67 6.39
CA GLU A 106 1.21 -8.02 6.66
C GLU A 106 0.40 -8.54 5.48
N TYR A 107 0.89 -8.27 4.27
CA TYR A 107 0.25 -8.68 3.02
C TYR A 107 -0.15 -10.16 2.99
N PRO A 108 0.64 -11.12 3.50
CA PRO A 108 0.24 -12.52 3.48
C PRO A 108 -1.12 -12.82 4.11
N TYR A 109 -1.51 -12.09 5.15
CA TYR A 109 -2.83 -12.28 5.75
C TYR A 109 -3.94 -11.91 4.79
N VAL A 110 -3.77 -10.79 4.05
CA VAL A 110 -4.76 -10.34 3.08
C VAL A 110 -4.81 -11.31 1.90
N ALA A 111 -3.67 -11.75 1.42
CA ALA A 111 -3.58 -12.68 0.29
C ALA A 111 -4.21 -14.04 0.61
N ARG A 112 -4.05 -14.51 1.84
CA ARG A 112 -4.68 -15.78 2.25
C ARG A 112 -6.20 -15.65 2.33
N ALA A 113 -6.69 -14.50 2.76
CA ALA A 113 -8.12 -14.27 2.89
C ALA A 113 -8.79 -14.01 1.53
N SER A 114 -8.03 -13.54 0.54
CA SER A 114 -8.55 -13.25 -0.78
C SER A 114 -7.61 -13.80 -1.85
N LYS A 115 -7.96 -14.94 -2.42
CA LYS A 115 -7.09 -15.63 -3.38
C LYS A 115 -6.93 -14.89 -4.70
N SER A 116 -7.86 -13.99 -5.02
CA SER A 116 -7.80 -13.23 -6.26
C SER A 116 -6.99 -11.94 -6.15
N LEU A 117 -6.53 -11.60 -4.95
CA LEU A 117 -5.87 -10.31 -4.73
C LEU A 117 -4.63 -10.12 -5.60
N ALA A 118 -3.76 -11.13 -5.69
CA ALA A 118 -2.55 -11.02 -6.49
C ALA A 118 -2.88 -10.78 -7.97
N SER A 119 -3.88 -11.48 -8.50
CA SER A 119 -4.30 -11.29 -9.88
C SER A 119 -4.90 -9.89 -10.10
N THR A 120 -5.67 -9.42 -9.13
CA THR A 120 -6.25 -8.08 -9.18
C THR A 120 -5.16 -7.02 -9.20
N LEU A 121 -4.15 -7.15 -8.34
CA LEU A 121 -3.03 -6.22 -8.34
C LEU A 121 -2.28 -6.23 -9.66
N GLN A 122 -2.01 -7.42 -10.21
CA GLN A 122 -1.32 -7.53 -11.49
C GLN A 122 -2.10 -6.85 -12.61
N LEU A 123 -3.39 -7.07 -12.65
CA LEU A 123 -4.27 -6.45 -13.64
C LEU A 123 -4.21 -4.92 -13.56
N LEU A 124 -4.30 -4.38 -12.37
CA LEU A 124 -4.29 -2.94 -12.17
C LEU A 124 -2.92 -2.33 -12.44
N ILE A 125 -1.85 -3.02 -12.06
CA ILE A 125 -0.49 -2.58 -12.39
C ILE A 125 -0.32 -2.48 -13.90
N ASP A 126 -0.72 -3.53 -14.62
CA ASP A 126 -0.62 -3.52 -16.08
C ASP A 126 -1.43 -2.40 -16.72
N LYS A 127 -2.59 -2.10 -16.14
CA LYS A 127 -3.47 -1.06 -16.65
C LYS A 127 -2.95 0.36 -16.40
N TYR A 128 -2.35 0.59 -15.24
CA TYR A 128 -2.04 1.95 -14.77
C TYR A 128 -0.56 2.30 -14.66
N LYS A 129 0.35 1.35 -14.85
CA LYS A 129 1.78 1.58 -14.61
C LYS A 129 2.39 2.74 -15.41
N ASP A 130 1.82 3.04 -16.58
CA ASP A 130 2.36 4.09 -17.45
C ASP A 130 1.79 5.48 -17.12
N THR A 131 0.70 5.56 -16.38
CA THR A 131 0.02 6.81 -16.06
C THR A 131 -0.03 7.13 -14.58
N SER A 132 0.02 6.12 -13.72
CA SER A 132 -0.04 6.31 -12.28
C SER A 132 1.34 6.66 -11.71
N ARG A 133 1.34 7.47 -10.67
CA ARG A 133 2.54 7.78 -9.90
C ARG A 133 2.49 7.12 -8.52
N LEU A 134 1.78 6.02 -8.43
CA LEU A 134 1.67 5.25 -7.19
C LEU A 134 2.99 4.56 -6.86
N MET A 135 3.38 4.63 -5.60
CA MET A 135 4.43 3.77 -5.08
C MET A 135 3.75 2.72 -4.20
N LEU A 136 3.72 1.49 -4.69
CA LEU A 136 3.04 0.38 -4.01
C LEU A 136 4.07 -0.44 -3.23
N ILE A 137 3.86 -0.56 -1.93
CA ILE A 137 4.74 -1.32 -1.06
C ILE A 137 3.96 -2.47 -0.44
N LEU A 138 4.42 -3.69 -0.69
CA LEU A 138 3.90 -4.89 -0.02
C LEU A 138 4.92 -5.34 1.00
N CYS A 139 4.48 -5.56 2.22
CA CYS A 139 5.37 -5.95 3.31
C CYS A 139 4.84 -7.20 3.99
N GLY A 140 5.74 -8.14 4.29
CA GLY A 140 5.33 -9.38 4.95
C GLY A 140 6.49 -10.11 5.60
N SER A 141 6.12 -11.11 6.40
CA SER A 141 7.07 -11.99 7.07
C SER A 141 7.11 -13.34 6.38
#